data_c37727169f3fa444466ca9b18ee5ba7b
#
_entry.id   c37727169f3fa444466ca9b18ee5ba7b
#
_cell.length_a   1.000
_cell.length_b   1.000
_cell.length_c   1.000
_cell.angle_alpha   90.00
_cell.angle_beta   90.00
_cell.angle_gamma   90.00
#
_symmetry.space_group_name_H-M   'P 1'
#
loop_
_entity.id
_entity.type
_entity.pdbx_description
1 polymer ?
#
loop_
_entity_poly.entity_id
_entity_poly.type
_entity_poly.pdbx_seq_one_letter_code
_entity_poly.pdbx_strand_id
1 'polypeptide(L)'
;MAAPITLSTPFEPIALEVRTMSSKQTIRCVSFSAILVLTGLLAIPAAQAGLPPAVDGQPLPTLAPMIDRVTPAVVNINTKTRVQVRDPFFDDPIFRRFFNVPNQPRERVQQSLGSGVIVDAAKGYVLTNNHVTQGADDIAVTLHDNRTVKARVIGSDPDTDLTVLQIPAENLQAVPLALSRDLRVGDFVVAIGDPFGLGQTVTSGIVSALDRKGISRGYQNFIQTDAAINPGNSGGALVNLRGELVGINSMIFSPSGASVGIGFAIPSDLAANVMRQLVEYGEVRRGTLGVDTQDITPELAAMLSVAVGKGTVITRVRKDAPAAKAGIQPGDVITAINDTTISSGQDLHNIEGLTPIGTPLAISLLRDGKPLTLRMTLAASTVVSLRGDDLDVRLAGVQLTDLDDSQRRPGLTGSVVKNVERASRAYASGLRGGDVIVGINQRDIEDTGDLGELLQSKPRQLMLTIVRGQSVFYLLLQ
;
A
#
# COMPACT_ATOMS: atom_id res chain seq x y z
N MET A 1 -18.70 -48.12 3.88
CA MET A 1 -18.38 -49.30 3.02
C MET A 1 -17.96 -48.76 1.66
N ALA A 2 -16.67 -48.71 1.39
CA ALA A 2 -16.09 -48.44 0.07
C ALA A 2 -14.77 -49.22 0.01
N ALA A 3 -14.65 -50.11 -0.96
CA ALA A 3 -13.54 -51.02 -1.15
C ALA A 3 -12.37 -50.36 -1.88
N PRO A 4 -11.12 -50.79 -1.66
CA PRO A 4 -9.96 -50.28 -2.37
C PRO A 4 -9.75 -51.06 -3.69
N ILE A 5 -9.40 -50.31 -4.75
CA ILE A 5 -8.99 -50.84 -6.05
C ILE A 5 -7.47 -51.04 -6.03
N THR A 6 -7.04 -52.28 -6.13
CA THR A 6 -5.65 -52.71 -6.36
C THR A 6 -5.43 -52.92 -7.85
N LEU A 7 -4.48 -52.21 -8.44
CA LEU A 7 -3.94 -52.45 -9.77
C LEU A 7 -2.53 -53.04 -9.65
N SER A 8 -2.39 -54.33 -9.93
CA SER A 8 -1.11 -55.02 -10.12
C SER A 8 -1.04 -55.52 -11.56
N THR A 9 -0.05 -55.03 -12.34
CA THR A 9 0.41 -55.71 -13.55
C THR A 9 1.92 -55.81 -13.52
N PRO A 10 2.53 -56.96 -13.71
CA PRO A 10 3.96 -57.16 -13.74
C PRO A 10 4.53 -56.85 -15.11
N PHE A 11 5.68 -56.13 -15.15
CA PHE A 11 6.50 -55.97 -16.33
C PHE A 11 7.28 -57.23 -16.63
N GLU A 12 7.13 -57.82 -17.83
CA GLU A 12 8.03 -58.81 -18.38
C GLU A 12 9.28 -58.17 -19.00
N PRO A 13 10.47 -58.74 -18.82
CA PRO A 13 11.68 -58.26 -19.44
C PRO A 13 11.84 -58.84 -20.88
N ILE A 14 12.02 -57.96 -21.86
CA ILE A 14 12.37 -58.34 -23.23
C ILE A 14 13.85 -58.74 -23.26
N ALA A 15 14.11 -60.01 -23.49
CA ALA A 15 15.46 -60.53 -23.71
C ALA A 15 15.96 -60.17 -25.14
N LEU A 16 17.05 -59.42 -25.22
CA LEU A 16 17.76 -59.16 -26.47
C LEU A 16 18.78 -60.28 -26.70
N GLU A 17 18.55 -61.13 -27.71
CA GLU A 17 19.57 -62.06 -28.20
C GLU A 17 20.72 -61.33 -28.93
N VAL A 18 21.88 -61.36 -28.32
CA VAL A 18 23.12 -60.85 -28.95
C VAL A 18 23.77 -61.97 -29.76
N ARG A 19 23.65 -61.96 -31.10
CA ARG A 19 24.44 -62.80 -32.00
C ARG A 19 25.87 -62.25 -32.06
N THR A 20 26.84 -63.06 -31.62
CA THR A 20 28.27 -62.79 -31.71
C THR A 20 28.79 -62.99 -33.15
N MET A 21 29.26 -61.89 -33.75
CA MET A 21 29.97 -61.92 -35.04
C MET A 21 31.48 -62.08 -34.82
N SER A 22 32.11 -62.85 -35.72
CA SER A 22 33.53 -63.28 -35.72
C SER A 22 34.49 -62.08 -35.80
N SER A 23 35.57 -62.12 -35.01
CA SER A 23 36.52 -61.04 -34.68
C SER A 23 37.33 -60.41 -35.83
N LYS A 24 37.23 -60.91 -37.05
CA LYS A 24 38.03 -60.35 -38.20
C LYS A 24 37.24 -59.35 -39.06
N GLN A 25 35.95 -59.32 -39.00
CA GLN A 25 35.12 -58.35 -39.73
C GLN A 25 34.84 -57.05 -38.96
N THR A 26 34.98 -57.12 -37.63
CA THR A 26 34.64 -55.97 -36.72
C THR A 26 35.62 -54.81 -36.81
N ILE A 27 36.90 -55.04 -37.10
CA ILE A 27 37.93 -53.96 -37.10
C ILE A 27 37.80 -53.05 -38.32
N ARG A 28 37.34 -53.55 -39.48
CA ARG A 28 37.20 -52.67 -40.68
C ARG A 28 35.94 -51.81 -40.66
N CYS A 29 34.87 -52.30 -40.07
CA CYS A 29 33.64 -51.51 -39.95
C CYS A 29 33.73 -50.42 -38.87
N VAL A 30 34.44 -50.67 -37.75
CA VAL A 30 34.58 -49.70 -36.63
C VAL A 30 35.43 -48.52 -37.07
N SER A 31 36.49 -48.73 -37.91
CA SER A 31 37.34 -47.61 -38.37
C SER A 31 36.61 -46.68 -39.35
N PHE A 32 35.73 -47.20 -40.21
CA PHE A 32 34.97 -46.36 -41.16
C PHE A 32 33.80 -45.62 -40.47
N SER A 33 33.16 -46.24 -39.51
CA SER A 33 32.07 -45.61 -38.71
C SER A 33 32.62 -44.54 -37.75
N ALA A 34 33.82 -44.76 -37.17
CA ALA A 34 34.43 -43.78 -36.27
C ALA A 34 34.88 -42.50 -37.02
N ILE A 35 35.35 -42.62 -38.25
CA ILE A 35 35.73 -41.49 -39.10
C ILE A 35 34.48 -40.70 -39.57
N LEU A 36 33.38 -41.39 -39.88
CA LEU A 36 32.12 -40.73 -40.30
C LEU A 36 31.43 -39.99 -39.14
N VAL A 37 31.52 -40.52 -37.90
CA VAL A 37 30.99 -39.86 -36.70
C VAL A 37 31.87 -38.70 -36.29
N LEU A 38 33.22 -38.78 -36.47
CA LEU A 38 34.11 -37.69 -36.10
C LEU A 38 34.05 -36.52 -37.10
N THR A 39 33.79 -36.76 -38.40
CA THR A 39 33.52 -35.69 -39.36
C THR A 39 32.11 -35.10 -39.24
N GLY A 40 31.13 -35.85 -38.77
CA GLY A 40 29.79 -35.34 -38.49
C GLY A 40 29.71 -34.43 -37.23
N LEU A 41 30.61 -34.64 -36.24
CA LEU A 41 30.67 -33.77 -35.05
C LEU A 41 31.35 -32.41 -35.31
N LEU A 42 32.16 -32.29 -36.39
CA LEU A 42 32.80 -31.03 -36.74
C LEU A 42 31.94 -30.09 -37.61
N ALA A 43 30.73 -30.52 -37.99
CA ALA A 43 29.82 -29.77 -38.84
C ALA A 43 28.50 -29.38 -38.13
N ILE A 44 28.46 -29.39 -36.77
CA ILE A 44 27.35 -28.78 -36.08
C ILE A 44 27.58 -27.27 -36.18
N PRO A 45 26.78 -26.52 -37.00
CA PRO A 45 26.82 -25.08 -36.91
C PRO A 45 26.44 -24.75 -35.47
N ALA A 46 27.28 -23.99 -34.78
CA ALA A 46 26.93 -23.41 -33.49
C ALA A 46 25.62 -22.66 -33.72
N ALA A 47 24.51 -23.25 -33.30
CA ALA A 47 23.23 -22.56 -33.28
C ALA A 47 23.43 -21.41 -32.32
N GLN A 48 23.78 -20.24 -32.83
CA GLN A 48 23.66 -19.00 -32.07
C GLN A 48 22.18 -18.80 -31.82
N ALA A 49 21.75 -19.16 -30.63
CA ALA A 49 20.42 -18.90 -30.13
C ALA A 49 20.25 -17.39 -29.80
N GLY A 50 20.63 -16.55 -30.76
CA GLY A 50 20.37 -15.12 -30.74
C GLY A 50 19.15 -14.83 -31.62
N LEU A 51 18.28 -13.95 -31.15
CA LEU A 51 17.23 -13.39 -32.00
C LEU A 51 17.92 -12.74 -33.23
N PRO A 52 17.35 -12.85 -34.45
CA PRO A 52 17.91 -12.20 -35.63
C PRO A 52 17.96 -10.68 -35.37
N PRO A 53 19.01 -9.98 -35.82
CA PRO A 53 19.16 -8.53 -35.59
C PRO A 53 18.08 -7.70 -36.28
N ALA A 54 17.38 -8.27 -37.25
CA ALA A 54 16.25 -7.65 -37.95
C ALA A 54 15.27 -8.72 -38.44
N VAL A 55 14.00 -8.35 -38.55
CA VAL A 55 12.92 -9.14 -39.20
C VAL A 55 12.41 -8.28 -40.36
N ASP A 56 12.33 -8.85 -41.57
CA ASP A 56 11.90 -8.16 -42.78
C ASP A 56 12.68 -6.84 -43.06
N GLY A 57 13.98 -6.81 -42.70
CA GLY A 57 14.83 -5.62 -42.88
C GLY A 57 14.60 -4.51 -41.85
N GLN A 58 13.68 -4.69 -40.90
CA GLN A 58 13.43 -3.77 -39.79
C GLN A 58 14.19 -4.20 -38.54
N PRO A 59 14.90 -3.30 -37.82
CA PRO A 59 15.50 -3.61 -36.53
C PRO A 59 14.47 -4.16 -35.57
N LEU A 60 14.86 -5.15 -34.78
CA LEU A 60 13.96 -5.66 -33.73
C LEU A 60 13.58 -4.51 -32.76
N PRO A 61 12.29 -4.38 -32.40
CA PRO A 61 11.88 -3.38 -31.43
C PRO A 61 12.60 -3.60 -30.08
N THR A 62 13.19 -2.55 -29.57
CA THR A 62 13.89 -2.57 -28.28
C THR A 62 13.40 -1.43 -27.39
N LEU A 63 13.35 -1.68 -26.07
CA LEU A 63 13.04 -0.67 -25.05
C LEU A 63 14.29 0.11 -24.61
N ALA A 64 15.50 -0.31 -24.99
CA ALA A 64 16.75 0.26 -24.50
C ALA A 64 16.82 1.79 -24.64
N PRO A 65 16.50 2.43 -25.80
CA PRO A 65 16.59 3.87 -25.91
C PRO A 65 15.60 4.64 -25.02
N MET A 66 14.48 4.02 -24.66
CA MET A 66 13.52 4.61 -23.71
C MET A 66 14.06 4.45 -22.28
N ILE A 67 14.56 3.26 -21.95
CA ILE A 67 15.14 2.96 -20.63
C ILE A 67 16.30 3.89 -20.34
N ASP A 68 17.24 4.10 -21.29
CA ASP A 68 18.39 4.99 -21.14
C ASP A 68 17.99 6.43 -20.77
N ARG A 69 16.82 6.89 -21.23
CA ARG A 69 16.29 8.22 -20.87
C ARG A 69 15.66 8.26 -19.48
N VAL A 70 15.10 7.16 -18.99
CA VAL A 70 14.34 7.11 -17.71
C VAL A 70 15.25 6.73 -16.54
N THR A 71 16.20 5.84 -16.75
CA THR A 71 17.07 5.32 -15.69
C THR A 71 17.78 6.40 -14.86
N PRO A 72 18.27 7.53 -15.44
CA PRO A 72 18.88 8.58 -14.62
C PRO A 72 17.95 9.24 -13.59
N ALA A 73 16.63 9.11 -13.78
CA ALA A 73 15.64 9.63 -12.85
C ALA A 73 15.24 8.62 -11.76
N VAL A 74 15.62 7.34 -11.88
CA VAL A 74 15.32 6.32 -10.86
C VAL A 74 16.53 6.18 -9.94
N VAL A 75 16.28 6.27 -8.62
CA VAL A 75 17.31 6.30 -7.59
C VAL A 75 17.13 5.18 -6.58
N ASN A 76 18.23 4.78 -5.95
CA ASN A 76 18.20 3.90 -4.79
C ASN A 76 17.97 4.71 -3.51
N ILE A 77 17.14 4.20 -2.60
CA ILE A 77 16.89 4.79 -1.28
C ILE A 77 17.35 3.81 -0.22
N ASN A 78 18.25 4.28 0.63
CA ASN A 78 18.77 3.55 1.76
C ASN A 78 18.40 4.28 3.06
N THR A 79 17.70 3.59 3.95
CA THR A 79 17.27 4.16 5.22
C THR A 79 17.89 3.44 6.40
N LYS A 80 18.13 4.18 7.48
CA LYS A 80 18.65 3.64 8.75
C LYS A 80 17.70 4.04 9.87
N THR A 81 17.25 3.05 10.63
CA THR A 81 16.41 3.21 11.82
C THR A 81 17.12 2.65 13.02
N ARG A 82 17.20 3.41 14.10
CA ARG A 82 17.76 2.95 15.39
C ARG A 82 16.63 2.38 16.24
N VAL A 83 16.61 1.08 16.38
CA VAL A 83 15.63 0.38 17.21
C VAL A 83 16.25 0.05 18.55
N GLN A 84 15.65 0.53 19.65
CA GLN A 84 16.04 0.11 20.99
C GLN A 84 15.57 -1.33 21.23
N VAL A 85 16.50 -2.25 21.32
CA VAL A 85 16.20 -3.64 21.67
C VAL A 85 16.05 -3.72 23.19
N ARG A 86 14.80 -3.95 23.66
CA ARG A 86 14.55 -4.32 25.05
C ARG A 86 14.71 -5.84 25.17
N ASP A 87 15.68 -6.25 25.96
CA ASP A 87 15.84 -7.65 26.31
C ASP A 87 15.36 -7.82 27.76
N PRO A 88 14.27 -8.58 28.00
CA PRO A 88 13.70 -8.76 29.34
C PRO A 88 14.71 -9.25 30.41
N PHE A 89 15.72 -10.01 29.98
CA PHE A 89 16.79 -10.49 30.90
C PHE A 89 17.73 -9.37 31.31
N PHE A 90 18.09 -8.46 30.40
CA PHE A 90 18.99 -7.34 30.68
C PHE A 90 18.28 -6.12 31.28
N ASP A 91 16.93 -6.06 31.22
CA ASP A 91 16.14 -5.00 31.84
C ASP A 91 15.78 -5.28 33.30
N ASP A 92 16.03 -6.51 33.79
CA ASP A 92 15.85 -6.86 35.20
C ASP A 92 16.91 -6.15 36.10
N PRO A 93 16.47 -5.30 37.06
CA PRO A 93 17.39 -4.58 37.97
C PRO A 93 18.30 -5.48 38.80
N ILE A 94 17.84 -6.70 39.13
CA ILE A 94 18.59 -7.67 39.92
C ILE A 94 19.69 -8.28 39.05
N PHE A 95 19.36 -8.66 37.82
CA PHE A 95 20.34 -9.21 36.88
C PHE A 95 21.43 -8.19 36.54
N ARG A 96 21.07 -6.93 36.31
CA ARG A 96 21.99 -5.83 36.03
C ARG A 96 23.00 -5.62 37.17
N ARG A 97 22.51 -5.63 38.41
CA ARG A 97 23.34 -5.40 39.59
C ARG A 97 24.30 -6.57 39.86
N PHE A 98 23.87 -7.79 39.53
CA PHE A 98 24.66 -8.98 39.76
C PHE A 98 25.79 -9.18 38.73
N PHE A 99 25.51 -8.82 37.46
CA PHE A 99 26.45 -9.01 36.35
C PHE A 99 27.15 -7.72 35.89
N ASN A 100 26.99 -6.61 36.63
CA ASN A 100 27.60 -5.30 36.32
C ASN A 100 27.39 -4.84 34.89
N VAL A 101 26.15 -5.06 34.32
CA VAL A 101 25.80 -4.73 32.97
C VAL A 101 25.62 -3.20 32.84
N PRO A 102 26.36 -2.51 31.93
CA PRO A 102 26.23 -1.08 31.74
C PRO A 102 24.79 -0.66 31.36
N ASN A 103 24.34 0.49 31.89
CA ASN A 103 23.01 1.03 31.65
C ASN A 103 22.93 1.73 30.26
N GLN A 104 23.48 1.09 29.21
CA GLN A 104 23.38 1.61 27.86
C GLN A 104 22.29 0.83 27.11
N PRO A 105 21.30 1.52 26.50
CA PRO A 105 20.35 0.90 25.61
C PRO A 105 21.12 0.24 24.48
N ARG A 106 20.85 -1.03 24.21
CA ARG A 106 21.37 -1.67 22.99
C ARG A 106 20.59 -1.17 21.81
N GLU A 107 21.20 -0.32 21.00
CA GLU A 107 20.63 0.12 19.74
C GLU A 107 20.99 -0.88 18.64
N ARG A 108 19.99 -1.33 17.89
CA ARG A 108 20.19 -2.07 16.65
C ARG A 108 19.85 -1.15 15.49
N VAL A 109 20.78 -0.99 14.56
CA VAL A 109 20.51 -0.28 13.31
C VAL A 109 19.82 -1.24 12.35
N GLN A 110 18.57 -0.96 12.02
CA GLN A 110 17.84 -1.63 10.96
C GLN A 110 17.97 -0.79 9.69
N GLN A 111 18.27 -1.45 8.57
CA GLN A 111 18.34 -0.82 7.26
C GLN A 111 17.16 -1.30 6.43
N SER A 112 16.54 -0.39 5.69
CA SER A 112 15.56 -0.69 4.66
C SER A 112 16.06 -0.14 3.33
N LEU A 113 15.71 -0.82 2.26
CA LEU A 113 16.11 -0.51 0.89
C LEU A 113 14.85 -0.37 0.01
N GLY A 114 14.88 0.61 -0.86
CA GLY A 114 13.84 0.84 -1.83
C GLY A 114 14.32 1.69 -2.98
N SER A 115 13.42 2.07 -3.83
CA SER A 115 13.67 2.95 -4.97
C SER A 115 12.96 4.29 -4.81
N GLY A 116 13.34 5.25 -5.62
CA GLY A 116 12.65 6.53 -5.76
C GLY A 116 12.68 7.02 -7.19
N VAL A 117 11.86 8.02 -7.48
CA VAL A 117 11.76 8.65 -8.80
C VAL A 117 11.95 10.15 -8.68
N ILE A 118 12.92 10.72 -9.35
CA ILE A 118 13.10 12.18 -9.46
C ILE A 118 12.00 12.72 -10.36
N VAL A 119 11.12 13.56 -9.83
CA VAL A 119 9.97 14.15 -10.55
C VAL A 119 10.11 15.66 -10.78
N ASP A 120 11.02 16.31 -10.06
CA ASP A 120 11.38 17.72 -10.26
C ASP A 120 12.89 17.90 -10.05
N ALA A 121 13.63 17.98 -11.15
CA ALA A 121 15.09 18.13 -11.13
C ALA A 121 15.54 19.50 -10.61
N ALA A 122 14.73 20.54 -10.83
CA ALA A 122 15.07 21.91 -10.43
C ALA A 122 14.97 22.11 -8.91
N LYS A 123 14.06 21.39 -8.27
CA LYS A 123 13.83 21.44 -6.81
C LYS A 123 14.42 20.24 -6.07
N GLY A 124 14.89 19.22 -6.80
CA GLY A 124 15.42 17.97 -6.25
C GLY A 124 14.35 17.13 -5.57
N TYR A 125 13.10 17.14 -6.05
CA TYR A 125 12.05 16.33 -5.46
C TYR A 125 12.07 14.89 -5.99
N VAL A 126 12.04 13.96 -5.05
CA VAL A 126 11.99 12.52 -5.28
C VAL A 126 10.73 11.96 -4.63
N LEU A 127 9.94 11.20 -5.41
CA LEU A 127 8.82 10.41 -4.91
C LEU A 127 9.30 9.01 -4.56
N THR A 128 8.79 8.49 -3.46
CA THR A 128 8.96 7.10 -3.02
C THR A 128 7.77 6.63 -2.21
N ASN A 129 7.76 5.37 -1.77
CA ASN A 129 6.74 4.89 -0.85
C ASN A 129 7.01 5.30 0.59
N ASN A 130 5.92 5.50 1.36
CA ASN A 130 6.02 5.79 2.77
C ASN A 130 6.64 4.62 3.56
N HIS A 131 6.27 3.37 3.25
CA HIS A 131 6.82 2.20 3.94
C HIS A 131 8.35 2.05 3.77
N VAL A 132 8.96 2.65 2.73
CA VAL A 132 10.42 2.69 2.54
C VAL A 132 11.09 3.64 3.53
N THR A 133 10.42 4.75 3.88
CA THR A 133 10.99 5.85 4.67
C THR A 133 10.46 5.92 6.10
N GLN A 134 9.42 5.16 6.42
CA GLN A 134 8.74 5.20 7.71
C GLN A 134 9.67 4.86 8.87
N GLY A 135 9.74 5.77 9.85
CA GLY A 135 10.57 5.59 11.05
C GLY A 135 12.07 5.72 10.82
N ALA A 136 12.52 6.16 9.64
CA ALA A 136 13.92 6.34 9.34
C ALA A 136 14.52 7.57 10.05
N ASP A 137 15.63 7.36 10.76
CA ASP A 137 16.43 8.45 11.36
C ASP A 137 17.33 9.13 10.33
N ASP A 138 17.75 8.39 9.30
CA ASP A 138 18.63 8.87 8.24
C ASP A 138 18.25 8.26 6.90
N ILE A 139 18.19 9.10 5.86
CA ILE A 139 17.80 8.70 4.51
C ILE A 139 18.90 9.15 3.55
N ALA A 140 19.49 8.19 2.84
CA ALA A 140 20.48 8.41 1.80
C ALA A 140 19.90 8.01 0.45
N VAL A 141 20.10 8.84 -0.56
CA VAL A 141 19.70 8.59 -1.95
C VAL A 141 20.96 8.42 -2.79
N THR A 142 21.06 7.28 -3.46
CA THR A 142 22.13 7.01 -4.41
C THR A 142 21.58 7.20 -5.83
N LEU A 143 22.18 8.11 -6.56
CA LEU A 143 21.81 8.46 -7.94
C LEU A 143 22.37 7.43 -8.93
N HIS A 144 21.88 7.46 -10.16
CA HIS A 144 22.37 6.59 -11.24
C HIS A 144 23.88 6.70 -11.50
N ASP A 145 24.47 7.86 -11.29
CA ASP A 145 25.92 8.11 -11.43
C ASP A 145 26.73 7.73 -10.18
N ASN A 146 26.15 6.98 -9.23
CA ASN A 146 26.72 6.52 -7.97
C ASN A 146 27.01 7.63 -6.94
N ARG A 147 26.59 8.87 -7.15
CA ARG A 147 26.61 9.89 -6.10
C ARG A 147 25.61 9.53 -5.03
N THR A 148 26.03 9.47 -3.77
CA THR A 148 25.16 9.30 -2.62
C THR A 148 24.98 10.63 -1.91
N VAL A 149 23.74 11.07 -1.78
CA VAL A 149 23.37 12.35 -1.17
C VAL A 149 22.39 12.12 -0.03
N LYS A 150 22.43 13.00 0.97
CA LYS A 150 21.47 12.98 2.06
C LYS A 150 20.14 13.54 1.59
N ALA A 151 19.04 12.87 1.92
CA ALA A 151 17.69 13.33 1.62
C ALA A 151 17.01 13.89 2.87
N ARG A 152 16.13 14.86 2.67
CA ARG A 152 15.22 15.41 3.67
C ARG A 152 13.79 15.03 3.32
N VAL A 153 13.03 14.55 4.28
CA VAL A 153 11.58 14.33 4.13
C VAL A 153 10.91 15.71 4.08
N ILE A 154 10.17 15.98 3.01
CA ILE A 154 9.30 17.17 2.87
C ILE A 154 7.96 16.90 3.54
N GLY A 155 7.41 15.71 3.31
CA GLY A 155 6.20 15.20 3.90
C GLY A 155 5.97 13.76 3.48
N SER A 156 5.15 13.06 4.26
CA SER A 156 4.76 11.69 3.99
C SER A 156 3.28 11.48 4.26
N ASP A 157 2.67 10.59 3.50
CA ASP A 157 1.28 10.21 3.60
C ASP A 157 1.16 8.67 3.70
N PRO A 158 0.95 8.14 4.91
CA PRO A 158 0.79 6.71 5.11
C PRO A 158 -0.42 6.10 4.41
N ASP A 159 -1.49 6.89 4.23
CA ASP A 159 -2.76 6.38 3.67
C ASP A 159 -2.69 6.15 2.16
N THR A 160 -1.84 6.90 1.44
CA THR A 160 -1.55 6.66 0.02
C THR A 160 -0.22 5.96 -0.19
N ASP A 161 0.51 5.67 0.89
CA ASP A 161 1.85 5.06 0.86
C ASP A 161 2.86 5.88 0.03
N LEU A 162 2.82 7.22 0.13
CA LEU A 162 3.71 8.13 -0.59
C LEU A 162 4.53 9.01 0.36
N THR A 163 5.78 9.25 -0.02
CA THR A 163 6.69 10.22 0.61
C THR A 163 7.36 11.08 -0.45
N VAL A 164 7.46 12.38 -0.16
CA VAL A 164 8.27 13.32 -0.93
C VAL A 164 9.57 13.57 -0.19
N LEU A 165 10.67 13.26 -0.84
CA LEU A 165 12.02 13.59 -0.39
C LEU A 165 12.55 14.77 -1.17
N GLN A 166 13.50 15.50 -0.57
CA GLN A 166 14.28 16.52 -1.24
C GLN A 166 15.78 16.21 -1.13
N ILE A 167 16.46 16.26 -2.27
CA ILE A 167 17.90 16.10 -2.42
C ILE A 167 18.51 17.36 -3.04
N PRO A 168 19.85 17.59 -2.96
CA PRO A 168 20.50 18.66 -3.69
C PRO A 168 20.22 18.61 -5.18
N ALA A 169 19.80 19.72 -5.77
CA ALA A 169 19.37 19.82 -7.17
C ALA A 169 20.55 20.01 -8.14
N GLU A 170 21.54 19.11 -8.12
CA GLU A 170 22.76 19.21 -8.92
C GLU A 170 22.82 18.07 -9.95
N ASN A 171 22.81 18.45 -11.24
CA ASN A 171 22.87 17.49 -12.35
C ASN A 171 21.86 16.35 -12.23
N LEU A 172 20.60 16.70 -11.98
CA LEU A 172 19.49 15.76 -11.88
C LEU A 172 18.73 15.70 -13.20
N GLN A 173 18.16 14.54 -13.48
CA GLN A 173 17.19 14.33 -14.54
C GLN A 173 15.88 13.88 -13.92
N ALA A 174 14.76 14.47 -14.33
CA ALA A 174 13.43 14.09 -13.90
C ALA A 174 12.70 13.30 -14.98
N VAL A 175 11.85 12.37 -14.58
CA VAL A 175 10.93 11.68 -15.48
C VAL A 175 9.67 12.55 -15.70
N PRO A 176 9.21 12.72 -16.95
CA PRO A 176 7.95 13.43 -17.21
C PRO A 176 6.76 12.61 -16.69
N LEU A 177 5.77 13.29 -16.09
CA LEU A 177 4.53 12.65 -15.65
C LEU A 177 3.53 12.56 -16.81
N ALA A 178 2.91 11.38 -16.98
CA ALA A 178 1.74 11.20 -17.81
C ALA A 178 0.47 11.23 -16.95
N LEU A 179 -0.68 11.41 -17.59
CA LEU A 179 -1.98 11.30 -16.94
C LEU A 179 -2.36 9.81 -16.84
N SER A 180 -2.32 9.25 -15.63
CA SER A 180 -2.66 7.83 -15.42
C SER A 180 -4.13 7.50 -15.70
N ARG A 181 -5.02 8.49 -15.67
CA ARG A 181 -6.44 8.33 -16.05
C ARG A 181 -6.65 8.00 -17.53
N ASP A 182 -5.66 8.23 -18.39
CA ASP A 182 -5.72 7.92 -19.81
C ASP A 182 -5.28 6.48 -20.12
N LEU A 183 -4.77 5.75 -19.11
CA LEU A 183 -4.39 4.35 -19.23
C LEU A 183 -5.58 3.44 -19.50
N ARG A 184 -5.32 2.39 -20.26
CA ARG A 184 -6.29 1.32 -20.53
C ARG A 184 -5.68 -0.02 -20.22
N VAL A 185 -6.52 -0.97 -19.85
CA VAL A 185 -6.11 -2.38 -19.72
C VAL A 185 -5.53 -2.86 -21.05
N GLY A 186 -4.35 -3.45 -21.02
CA GLY A 186 -3.58 -3.88 -22.19
C GLY A 186 -2.48 -2.90 -22.64
N ASP A 187 -2.43 -1.67 -22.11
CA ASP A 187 -1.34 -0.74 -22.40
C ASP A 187 -0.02 -1.28 -21.84
N PHE A 188 1.07 -1.23 -22.63
CA PHE A 188 2.38 -1.66 -22.20
C PHE A 188 2.97 -0.72 -21.15
N VAL A 189 3.55 -1.31 -20.11
CA VAL A 189 4.25 -0.59 -19.04
C VAL A 189 5.58 -1.26 -18.70
N VAL A 190 6.50 -0.45 -18.19
CA VAL A 190 7.83 -0.89 -17.76
C VAL A 190 8.03 -0.44 -16.31
N ALA A 191 8.29 -1.39 -15.42
CA ALA A 191 8.63 -1.12 -14.03
C ALA A 191 10.17 -1.05 -13.90
N ILE A 192 10.65 0.05 -13.30
CA ILE A 192 12.06 0.33 -13.10
C ILE A 192 12.27 0.61 -11.61
N GLY A 193 13.27 -0.04 -11.02
CA GLY A 193 13.72 0.19 -9.67
C GLY A 193 15.21 -0.02 -9.55
N ASP A 194 15.79 0.32 -8.41
CA ASP A 194 17.20 0.07 -8.09
C ASP A 194 17.31 -0.71 -6.78
N PRO A 195 16.95 -2.01 -6.79
CA PRO A 195 17.05 -2.86 -5.62
C PRO A 195 18.53 -3.03 -5.24
N PHE A 196 18.90 -2.73 -4.02
CA PHE A 196 20.22 -2.97 -3.45
C PHE A 196 21.37 -2.06 -3.91
N GLY A 197 21.13 -1.07 -4.79
CA GLY A 197 22.21 -0.23 -5.34
C GLY A 197 23.25 -1.00 -6.16
N LEU A 198 22.88 -2.19 -6.64
CA LEU A 198 23.75 -3.05 -7.47
C LEU A 198 23.53 -2.80 -8.98
N GLY A 199 22.67 -1.85 -9.30
CA GLY A 199 22.22 -1.54 -10.65
C GLY A 199 20.70 -1.66 -10.78
N GLN A 200 20.17 -0.90 -11.74
CA GLN A 200 18.73 -0.82 -11.94
C GLN A 200 18.17 -2.12 -12.52
N THR A 201 17.01 -2.50 -12.03
CA THR A 201 16.24 -3.64 -12.52
C THR A 201 15.06 -3.12 -13.33
N VAL A 202 14.91 -3.65 -14.53
CA VAL A 202 13.86 -3.31 -15.47
C VAL A 202 13.02 -4.55 -15.75
N THR A 203 11.71 -4.44 -15.58
CA THR A 203 10.75 -5.47 -15.96
C THR A 203 9.66 -4.85 -16.82
N SER A 204 9.06 -5.61 -17.72
CA SER A 204 8.01 -5.14 -18.61
C SER A 204 6.77 -6.02 -18.51
N GLY A 205 5.63 -5.41 -18.77
CA GLY A 205 4.34 -6.06 -18.77
C GLY A 205 3.27 -5.13 -19.36
N ILE A 206 2.03 -5.36 -18.94
CA ILE A 206 0.88 -4.55 -19.33
C ILE A 206 0.11 -4.06 -18.11
N VAL A 207 -0.75 -3.08 -18.31
CA VAL A 207 -1.81 -2.76 -17.37
C VAL A 207 -2.82 -3.91 -17.36
N SER A 208 -2.86 -4.68 -16.29
CA SER A 208 -3.77 -5.84 -16.15
C SER A 208 -5.15 -5.42 -15.66
N ALA A 209 -5.22 -4.38 -14.83
CA ALA A 209 -6.47 -3.77 -14.38
C ALA A 209 -6.21 -2.35 -13.85
N LEU A 210 -7.28 -1.57 -13.76
CA LEU A 210 -7.30 -0.23 -13.17
C LEU A 210 -8.24 -0.22 -11.95
N ASP A 211 -8.15 0.84 -11.15
CA ASP A 211 -9.03 1.10 -10.01
C ASP A 211 -9.12 -0.06 -9.01
N ARG A 212 -7.98 -0.74 -8.76
CA ARG A 212 -7.93 -1.81 -7.77
C ARG A 212 -7.99 -1.28 -6.35
N LYS A 213 -8.99 -1.79 -5.58
CA LYS A 213 -9.34 -1.38 -4.22
C LYS A 213 -9.40 -2.61 -3.30
N GLY A 214 -9.46 -2.39 -1.98
CA GLY A 214 -9.60 -3.48 -1.01
C GLY A 214 -8.35 -4.36 -0.83
N ILE A 215 -7.18 -3.88 -1.26
CA ILE A 215 -5.91 -4.60 -1.23
C ILE A 215 -5.12 -4.27 0.04
N SER A 216 -5.13 -3.01 0.45
CA SER A 216 -4.52 -2.51 1.68
C SER A 216 -5.50 -1.58 2.41
N ARG A 217 -5.07 -0.97 3.52
CA ARG A 217 -5.81 0.11 4.18
C ARG A 217 -5.49 1.45 3.52
N GLY A 218 -6.36 2.44 3.71
CA GLY A 218 -6.17 3.80 3.20
C GLY A 218 -6.84 4.04 1.84
N TYR A 219 -6.35 5.06 1.13
CA TYR A 219 -6.92 5.49 -0.16
C TYR A 219 -6.33 4.67 -1.30
N GLN A 220 -7.15 3.83 -1.90
CA GLN A 220 -6.73 2.82 -2.85
C GLN A 220 -7.34 3.06 -4.21
N ASN A 221 -6.46 3.16 -5.20
CA ASN A 221 -6.82 3.26 -6.61
C ASN A 221 -5.63 2.75 -7.44
N PHE A 222 -5.23 1.47 -7.21
CA PHE A 222 -4.01 0.94 -7.81
C PHE A 222 -4.19 0.59 -9.28
N ILE A 223 -3.11 0.83 -10.04
CA ILE A 223 -2.86 0.19 -11.32
C ILE A 223 -2.33 -1.21 -11.04
N GLN A 224 -3.00 -2.24 -11.56
CA GLN A 224 -2.48 -3.60 -11.54
C GLN A 224 -1.67 -3.87 -12.80
N THR A 225 -0.50 -4.50 -12.66
CA THR A 225 0.36 -4.90 -13.76
C THR A 225 0.94 -6.29 -13.54
N ASP A 226 1.26 -6.98 -14.63
CA ASP A 226 2.02 -8.23 -14.63
C ASP A 226 3.53 -8.01 -14.81
N ALA A 227 3.98 -6.76 -15.04
CA ALA A 227 5.38 -6.42 -14.89
C ALA A 227 5.88 -6.84 -13.51
N ALA A 228 6.96 -7.61 -13.45
CA ALA A 228 7.42 -8.18 -12.19
C ALA A 228 7.90 -7.10 -11.22
N ILE A 229 7.16 -6.92 -10.12
CA ILE A 229 7.52 -6.07 -8.98
C ILE A 229 8.07 -6.99 -7.89
N ASN A 230 9.22 -6.66 -7.35
CA ASN A 230 9.89 -7.41 -6.27
C ASN A 230 10.41 -6.43 -5.21
N PRO A 231 10.74 -6.91 -4.00
CA PRO A 231 11.37 -6.08 -2.97
C PRO A 231 12.57 -5.30 -3.53
N GLY A 232 12.56 -3.98 -3.31
CA GLY A 232 13.54 -3.04 -3.85
C GLY A 232 13.04 -2.22 -5.05
N ASN A 233 12.07 -2.70 -5.84
CA ASN A 233 11.42 -1.89 -6.87
C ASN A 233 10.36 -0.92 -6.28
N SER A 234 9.93 -1.15 -5.04
CA SER A 234 8.97 -0.27 -4.34
C SER A 234 9.49 1.16 -4.27
N GLY A 235 8.66 2.12 -4.61
CA GLY A 235 9.00 3.54 -4.76
C GLY A 235 9.61 3.90 -6.12
N GLY A 236 9.96 2.91 -6.96
CA GLY A 236 10.46 3.11 -8.32
C GLY A 236 9.37 3.46 -9.34
N ALA A 237 9.77 3.66 -10.59
CA ALA A 237 8.90 4.12 -11.65
C ALA A 237 8.12 2.98 -12.33
N LEU A 238 6.84 3.19 -12.60
CA LEU A 238 6.10 2.52 -13.66
C LEU A 238 5.93 3.52 -14.80
N VAL A 239 6.48 3.21 -15.97
CA VAL A 239 6.47 4.11 -17.14
C VAL A 239 5.78 3.48 -18.34
N ASN A 240 5.25 4.31 -19.22
CA ASN A 240 4.73 3.89 -20.52
C ASN A 240 5.87 3.77 -21.55
N LEU A 241 5.55 3.34 -22.76
CA LEU A 241 6.56 3.18 -23.85
C LEU A 241 7.19 4.52 -24.32
N ARG A 242 6.61 5.66 -23.95
CA ARG A 242 7.23 6.98 -24.20
C ARG A 242 8.25 7.37 -23.12
N GLY A 243 8.36 6.59 -22.04
CA GLY A 243 9.20 6.89 -20.88
C GLY A 243 8.58 7.93 -19.93
N GLU A 244 7.27 8.07 -19.96
CA GLU A 244 6.53 8.95 -19.05
C GLU A 244 6.03 8.16 -17.84
N LEU A 245 6.12 8.75 -16.66
CA LEU A 245 5.68 8.14 -15.40
C LEU A 245 4.15 8.01 -15.37
N VAL A 246 3.66 6.79 -15.28
CA VAL A 246 2.23 6.46 -15.15
C VAL A 246 1.87 5.99 -13.74
N GLY A 247 2.88 5.59 -12.94
CA GLY A 247 2.66 5.19 -11.55
C GLY A 247 3.95 5.03 -10.76
N ILE A 248 3.80 4.89 -9.44
CA ILE A 248 4.88 4.55 -8.49
C ILE A 248 4.68 3.09 -8.07
N ASN A 249 5.67 2.24 -8.33
CA ASN A 249 5.64 0.83 -7.92
C ASN A 249 5.47 0.76 -6.39
N SER A 250 4.54 -0.04 -5.89
CA SER A 250 4.25 -0.08 -4.45
C SER A 250 4.39 -1.49 -3.88
N MET A 251 3.51 -2.40 -4.25
CA MET A 251 3.43 -3.71 -3.62
C MET A 251 3.11 -4.83 -4.60
N ILE A 252 3.21 -6.06 -4.10
CA ILE A 252 2.77 -7.28 -4.79
C ILE A 252 1.71 -8.00 -3.97
N PHE A 253 0.81 -8.69 -4.65
CA PHE A 253 -0.05 -9.67 -4.01
C PHE A 253 0.60 -11.04 -4.15
N SER A 254 1.28 -11.49 -3.10
CA SER A 254 2.04 -12.74 -3.15
C SER A 254 2.12 -13.43 -1.79
N PRO A 255 1.68 -14.67 -1.66
CA PRO A 255 1.86 -15.45 -0.44
C PRO A 255 3.33 -15.80 -0.14
N SER A 256 4.17 -15.86 -1.18
CA SER A 256 5.59 -16.23 -1.06
C SER A 256 6.54 -15.02 -0.93
N GLY A 257 6.03 -13.79 -1.11
CA GLY A 257 6.86 -12.57 -1.15
C GLY A 257 7.62 -12.34 -2.46
N ALA A 258 7.50 -13.24 -3.45
CA ALA A 258 8.04 -13.05 -4.80
C ALA A 258 6.92 -12.74 -5.79
N SER A 259 7.24 -12.04 -6.88
CA SER A 259 6.26 -11.70 -7.93
C SER A 259 5.65 -12.96 -8.54
N VAL A 260 4.33 -12.99 -8.59
CA VAL A 260 3.53 -14.02 -9.28
C VAL A 260 2.73 -13.43 -10.45
N GLY A 261 3.17 -12.28 -10.97
CA GLY A 261 2.49 -11.57 -12.06
C GLY A 261 1.32 -10.70 -11.58
N ILE A 262 1.25 -10.37 -10.28
CA ILE A 262 0.26 -9.46 -9.70
C ILE A 262 1.00 -8.39 -8.92
N GLY A 263 1.36 -7.30 -9.61
CA GLY A 263 1.97 -6.12 -9.05
C GLY A 263 1.00 -4.94 -9.03
N PHE A 264 1.23 -3.99 -8.12
CA PHE A 264 0.43 -2.80 -7.94
C PHE A 264 1.29 -1.55 -7.93
N ALA A 265 0.79 -0.52 -8.62
CA ALA A 265 1.42 0.80 -8.63
C ALA A 265 0.39 1.89 -8.28
N ILE A 266 0.85 2.91 -7.59
CA ILE A 266 0.07 4.11 -7.26
C ILE A 266 0.00 4.98 -8.51
N PRO A 267 -1.18 5.38 -8.98
CA PRO A 267 -1.33 6.19 -10.20
C PRO A 267 -0.59 7.53 -10.13
N SER A 268 -0.01 7.96 -11.24
CA SER A 268 0.73 9.23 -11.34
C SER A 268 -0.11 10.46 -11.02
N ASP A 269 -1.39 10.49 -11.41
CA ASP A 269 -2.32 11.57 -11.08
C ASP A 269 -2.50 11.71 -9.56
N LEU A 270 -2.65 10.58 -8.85
CA LEU A 270 -2.72 10.56 -7.40
C LEU A 270 -1.38 11.01 -6.78
N ALA A 271 -0.27 10.46 -7.26
CA ALA A 271 1.06 10.81 -6.77
C ALA A 271 1.37 12.32 -6.94
N ALA A 272 1.00 12.92 -8.08
CA ALA A 272 1.17 14.34 -8.33
C ALA A 272 0.30 15.21 -7.39
N ASN A 273 -0.95 14.79 -7.11
CA ASN A 273 -1.83 15.52 -6.21
C ASN A 273 -1.30 15.47 -4.76
N VAL A 274 -0.94 14.29 -4.28
CA VAL A 274 -0.35 14.08 -2.94
C VAL A 274 0.95 14.88 -2.81
N MET A 275 1.87 14.78 -3.79
CA MET A 275 3.12 15.53 -3.78
C MET A 275 2.89 17.03 -3.64
N ARG A 276 1.94 17.60 -4.39
CA ARG A 276 1.63 19.03 -4.32
C ARG A 276 1.23 19.44 -2.91
N GLN A 277 0.35 18.67 -2.25
CA GLN A 277 -0.10 18.97 -0.90
C GLN A 277 1.03 18.80 0.13
N LEU A 278 1.83 17.72 0.01
CA LEU A 278 2.99 17.52 0.89
C LEU A 278 4.03 18.64 0.77
N VAL A 279 4.25 19.15 -0.44
CA VAL A 279 5.17 20.29 -0.66
C VAL A 279 4.61 21.60 -0.12
N GLU A 280 3.29 21.83 -0.27
CA GLU A 280 2.64 23.10 0.12
C GLU A 280 2.34 23.15 1.63
N TYR A 281 1.86 22.05 2.20
CA TYR A 281 1.35 22.02 3.58
C TYR A 281 2.16 21.11 4.52
N GLY A 282 3.05 20.27 4.01
CA GLY A 282 3.74 19.23 4.80
C GLY A 282 2.90 17.99 5.09
N GLU A 283 1.61 18.03 4.78
CA GLU A 283 0.61 16.98 5.02
C GLU A 283 -0.44 16.95 3.92
N VAL A 284 -1.14 15.82 3.78
CA VAL A 284 -2.30 15.70 2.89
C VAL A 284 -3.57 16.11 3.65
N ARG A 285 -4.21 17.18 3.19
CA ARG A 285 -5.47 17.68 3.74
C ARG A 285 -6.63 16.99 3.05
N ARG A 286 -7.36 16.20 3.81
CA ARG A 286 -8.49 15.41 3.30
C ARG A 286 -9.81 16.09 3.56
N GLY A 287 -10.70 15.93 2.59
CA GLY A 287 -12.08 16.31 2.74
C GLY A 287 -12.91 15.23 3.39
N THR A 288 -14.11 15.59 3.84
CA THR A 288 -15.13 14.66 4.31
C THR A 288 -16.52 15.12 3.91
N LEU A 289 -17.39 14.15 3.66
CA LEU A 289 -18.83 14.37 3.56
C LEU A 289 -19.46 14.29 4.95
N GLY A 290 -18.82 13.57 5.87
CA GLY A 290 -19.28 13.33 7.23
C GLY A 290 -20.39 12.29 7.31
N VAL A 291 -20.20 11.19 6.60
CA VAL A 291 -21.14 10.06 6.58
C VAL A 291 -20.40 8.76 6.92
N ASP A 292 -21.13 7.80 7.47
CA ASP A 292 -20.70 6.42 7.54
C ASP A 292 -21.54 5.60 6.59
N THR A 293 -20.93 4.59 5.95
CA THR A 293 -21.57 3.81 4.88
C THR A 293 -21.41 2.32 5.09
N GLN A 294 -22.28 1.56 4.42
CA GLN A 294 -22.23 0.12 4.36
C GLN A 294 -22.40 -0.33 2.90
N ASP A 295 -21.62 -1.32 2.49
CA ASP A 295 -21.74 -1.92 1.17
C ASP A 295 -23.05 -2.67 1.04
N ILE A 296 -23.61 -2.67 -0.17
CA ILE A 296 -24.91 -3.27 -0.45
C ILE A 296 -24.76 -4.76 -0.68
N THR A 297 -25.17 -5.55 0.33
CA THR A 297 -25.29 -7.01 0.19
C THR A 297 -26.52 -7.39 -0.66
N PRO A 298 -26.60 -8.63 -1.18
CA PRO A 298 -27.79 -9.08 -1.92
C PRO A 298 -29.10 -8.90 -1.15
N GLU A 299 -29.09 -9.09 0.18
CA GLU A 299 -30.26 -8.96 1.05
C GLU A 299 -30.66 -7.47 1.16
N LEU A 300 -29.70 -6.56 1.38
CA LEU A 300 -29.94 -5.13 1.40
C LEU A 300 -30.39 -4.60 0.04
N ALA A 301 -29.85 -5.12 -1.05
CA ALA A 301 -30.25 -4.75 -2.41
C ALA A 301 -31.75 -5.00 -2.65
N ALA A 302 -32.24 -6.16 -2.19
CA ALA A 302 -33.67 -6.52 -2.30
C ALA A 302 -34.54 -5.58 -1.46
N MET A 303 -34.13 -5.25 -0.21
CA MET A 303 -34.87 -4.34 0.67
C MET A 303 -34.91 -2.90 0.15
N LEU A 304 -33.77 -2.41 -0.38
CA LEU A 304 -33.62 -1.03 -0.85
C LEU A 304 -34.06 -0.84 -2.31
N SER A 305 -34.47 -1.92 -2.99
CA SER A 305 -34.86 -1.92 -4.41
C SER A 305 -33.75 -1.37 -5.33
N VAL A 306 -32.49 -1.74 -5.04
CA VAL A 306 -31.31 -1.36 -5.82
C VAL A 306 -30.62 -2.60 -6.38
N ALA A 307 -29.81 -2.42 -7.43
CA ALA A 307 -29.02 -3.53 -7.96
C ALA A 307 -27.79 -3.79 -7.05
N VAL A 308 -27.45 -5.07 -6.86
CA VAL A 308 -26.23 -5.47 -6.12
C VAL A 308 -24.99 -4.85 -6.77
N GLY A 309 -24.09 -4.29 -5.95
CA GLY A 309 -22.87 -3.63 -6.43
C GLY A 309 -23.11 -2.27 -7.07
N LYS A 310 -24.27 -1.67 -6.90
CA LYS A 310 -24.59 -0.29 -7.31
C LYS A 310 -24.87 0.57 -6.10
N GLY A 311 -23.89 1.36 -5.71
CA GLY A 311 -23.99 2.33 -4.63
C GLY A 311 -23.52 1.78 -3.27
N THR A 312 -23.59 2.67 -2.30
CA THR A 312 -23.35 2.38 -0.88
C THR A 312 -24.47 3.03 -0.07
N VAL A 313 -24.98 2.34 0.96
CA VAL A 313 -26.04 2.88 1.82
C VAL A 313 -25.44 3.72 2.94
N ILE A 314 -26.02 4.88 3.20
CA ILE A 314 -25.67 5.74 4.33
C ILE A 314 -26.26 5.13 5.61
N THR A 315 -25.41 4.78 6.56
CA THR A 315 -25.83 4.26 7.87
C THR A 315 -25.93 5.37 8.90
N ARG A 316 -25.10 6.41 8.78
CA ARG A 316 -25.09 7.57 9.66
C ARG A 316 -24.68 8.85 8.94
N VAL A 317 -25.21 9.97 9.40
CA VAL A 317 -24.81 11.32 8.97
C VAL A 317 -24.43 12.10 10.22
N ARG A 318 -23.20 12.63 10.28
CA ARG A 318 -22.70 13.39 11.44
C ARG A 318 -23.39 14.75 11.51
N LYS A 319 -23.70 15.20 12.72
CA LYS A 319 -24.20 16.56 12.96
C LYS A 319 -23.24 17.59 12.37
N ASP A 320 -23.77 18.68 11.84
CA ASP A 320 -23.01 19.81 11.28
C ASP A 320 -22.09 19.47 10.09
N ALA A 321 -22.04 18.22 9.65
CA ALA A 321 -21.28 17.80 8.49
C ALA A 321 -21.86 18.37 7.17
N PRO A 322 -21.05 18.43 6.10
CA PRO A 322 -21.52 18.85 4.79
C PRO A 322 -22.72 18.06 4.29
N ALA A 323 -22.72 16.73 4.50
CA ALA A 323 -23.84 15.85 4.12
C ALA A 323 -25.14 16.20 4.87
N ALA A 324 -25.07 16.47 6.17
CA ALA A 324 -26.25 16.89 6.96
C ALA A 324 -26.83 18.21 6.41
N LYS A 325 -25.96 19.19 6.15
CA LYS A 325 -26.37 20.50 5.59
C LYS A 325 -26.98 20.37 4.19
N ALA A 326 -26.52 19.40 3.39
CA ALA A 326 -27.06 19.09 2.09
C ALA A 326 -28.37 18.30 2.12
N GLY A 327 -28.75 17.78 3.30
CA GLY A 327 -30.01 17.02 3.49
C GLY A 327 -29.86 15.53 3.17
N ILE A 328 -28.66 14.97 3.19
CA ILE A 328 -28.43 13.51 3.13
C ILE A 328 -28.94 12.90 4.45
N GLN A 329 -29.52 11.70 4.38
CA GLN A 329 -30.16 11.02 5.50
C GLN A 329 -29.69 9.57 5.59
N PRO A 330 -29.69 8.95 6.78
CA PRO A 330 -29.55 7.50 6.90
C PRO A 330 -30.61 6.78 6.07
N GLY A 331 -30.21 5.71 5.35
CA GLY A 331 -31.02 4.99 4.39
C GLY A 331 -30.88 5.45 2.95
N ASP A 332 -30.29 6.61 2.68
CA ASP A 332 -29.97 7.04 1.31
C ASP A 332 -28.93 6.09 0.70
N VAL A 333 -29.08 5.76 -0.60
CA VAL A 333 -28.09 4.98 -1.35
C VAL A 333 -27.38 5.90 -2.32
N ILE A 334 -26.12 6.23 -2.06
CA ILE A 334 -25.30 7.03 -3.00
C ILE A 334 -24.89 6.14 -4.17
N THR A 335 -25.22 6.57 -5.39
CA THR A 335 -24.97 5.82 -6.63
C THR A 335 -23.94 6.46 -7.54
N ALA A 336 -23.73 7.78 -7.42
CA ALA A 336 -22.67 8.50 -8.14
C ALA A 336 -22.32 9.82 -7.44
N ILE A 337 -21.09 10.27 -7.65
CA ILE A 337 -20.64 11.61 -7.27
C ILE A 337 -20.02 12.24 -8.51
N ASN A 338 -20.59 13.37 -8.94
CA ASN A 338 -20.32 13.96 -10.27
C ASN A 338 -20.52 12.87 -11.35
N ASP A 339 -19.50 12.64 -12.19
CA ASP A 339 -19.53 11.64 -13.27
C ASP A 339 -18.97 10.27 -12.81
N THR A 340 -18.58 10.13 -11.53
CA THR A 340 -17.99 8.89 -11.00
C THR A 340 -19.07 8.02 -10.36
N THR A 341 -19.25 6.82 -10.90
CA THR A 341 -20.17 5.82 -10.32
C THR A 341 -19.61 5.32 -8.99
N ILE A 342 -20.48 5.20 -7.99
CA ILE A 342 -20.18 4.61 -6.68
C ILE A 342 -20.71 3.17 -6.68
N SER A 343 -19.87 2.22 -6.29
CA SER A 343 -20.20 0.81 -6.15
C SER A 343 -19.98 0.27 -4.74
N SER A 344 -19.23 1.01 -3.93
CA SER A 344 -18.86 0.62 -2.57
C SER A 344 -18.60 1.83 -1.67
N GLY A 345 -18.53 1.62 -0.35
CA GLY A 345 -18.08 2.64 0.61
C GLY A 345 -16.64 3.08 0.35
N GLN A 346 -15.79 2.18 -0.17
CA GLN A 346 -14.41 2.52 -0.53
C GLN A 346 -14.34 3.54 -1.67
N ASP A 347 -15.28 3.50 -2.63
CA ASP A 347 -15.35 4.51 -3.70
C ASP A 347 -15.64 5.89 -3.13
N LEU A 348 -16.59 5.96 -2.20
CA LEU A 348 -16.93 7.19 -1.51
C LEU A 348 -15.74 7.71 -0.72
N HIS A 349 -15.10 6.84 0.06
CA HIS A 349 -13.91 7.16 0.85
C HIS A 349 -12.78 7.71 -0.03
N ASN A 350 -12.49 7.08 -1.16
CA ASN A 350 -11.48 7.57 -2.11
C ASN A 350 -11.82 8.97 -2.64
N ILE A 351 -13.08 9.24 -2.96
CA ILE A 351 -13.50 10.58 -3.42
C ILE A 351 -13.31 11.61 -2.30
N GLU A 352 -13.70 11.30 -1.06
CA GLU A 352 -13.49 12.17 0.10
C GLU A 352 -12.01 12.51 0.29
N GLY A 353 -11.15 11.50 0.28
CA GLY A 353 -9.73 11.67 0.59
C GLY A 353 -8.86 12.22 -0.55
N LEU A 354 -9.28 12.03 -1.80
CA LEU A 354 -8.47 12.39 -2.97
C LEU A 354 -8.97 13.66 -3.69
N THR A 355 -10.18 14.11 -3.39
CA THR A 355 -10.73 15.34 -3.96
C THR A 355 -10.28 16.56 -3.13
N PRO A 356 -9.84 17.66 -3.77
CA PRO A 356 -9.47 18.86 -3.05
C PRO A 356 -10.63 19.43 -2.22
N ILE A 357 -10.30 19.90 -1.01
CA ILE A 357 -11.25 20.61 -0.15
C ILE A 357 -11.81 21.82 -0.88
N GLY A 358 -13.10 22.11 -0.69
CA GLY A 358 -13.78 23.21 -1.37
C GLY A 358 -14.34 22.84 -2.74
N THR A 359 -14.09 21.61 -3.23
CA THR A 359 -14.66 21.17 -4.50
C THR A 359 -16.18 21.00 -4.40
N PRO A 360 -16.97 21.58 -5.32
CA PRO A 360 -18.40 21.33 -5.40
C PRO A 360 -18.66 19.91 -5.91
N LEU A 361 -19.56 19.18 -5.23
CA LEU A 361 -19.96 17.82 -5.55
C LEU A 361 -21.44 17.75 -5.84
N ALA A 362 -21.81 17.04 -6.90
CA ALA A 362 -23.18 16.62 -7.20
C ALA A 362 -23.34 15.17 -6.76
N ILE A 363 -24.14 14.91 -5.73
CA ILE A 363 -24.37 13.59 -5.16
C ILE A 363 -25.66 13.04 -5.76
N SER A 364 -25.56 11.99 -6.57
CA SER A 364 -26.70 11.23 -7.07
C SER A 364 -26.99 10.09 -6.11
N LEU A 365 -28.21 10.02 -5.60
CA LEU A 365 -28.63 9.03 -4.62
C LEU A 365 -30.04 8.52 -4.89
N LEU A 366 -30.40 7.41 -4.28
CA LEU A 366 -31.75 6.89 -4.20
C LEU A 366 -32.26 7.04 -2.77
N ARG A 367 -33.41 7.67 -2.61
CA ARG A 367 -34.16 7.77 -1.33
C ARG A 367 -35.52 7.12 -1.53
N ASP A 368 -35.84 6.09 -0.76
CA ASP A 368 -37.07 5.30 -0.92
C ASP A 368 -37.28 4.82 -2.38
N GLY A 369 -36.19 4.41 -3.04
CA GLY A 369 -36.19 3.96 -4.43
C GLY A 369 -36.33 5.07 -5.49
N LYS A 370 -36.41 6.35 -5.09
CA LYS A 370 -36.57 7.48 -5.99
C LYS A 370 -35.23 8.20 -6.20
N PRO A 371 -34.85 8.51 -7.45
CA PRO A 371 -33.62 9.23 -7.73
C PRO A 371 -33.70 10.69 -7.23
N LEU A 372 -32.63 11.12 -6.57
CA LEU A 372 -32.46 12.48 -6.06
C LEU A 372 -31.00 12.92 -6.32
N THR A 373 -30.82 14.19 -6.65
CA THR A 373 -29.47 14.77 -6.75
C THR A 373 -29.36 15.94 -5.77
N LEU A 374 -28.39 15.85 -4.86
CA LEU A 374 -28.06 16.90 -3.91
C LEU A 374 -26.72 17.55 -4.29
N ARG A 375 -26.56 18.82 -3.96
CA ARG A 375 -25.30 19.54 -4.17
C ARG A 375 -24.71 19.93 -2.84
N MET A 376 -23.39 19.73 -2.70
CA MET A 376 -22.65 20.11 -1.52
C MET A 376 -21.20 20.47 -1.90
N THR A 377 -20.49 21.03 -0.94
CA THR A 377 -19.05 21.31 -1.09
C THR A 377 -18.29 20.45 -0.11
N LEU A 378 -17.23 19.79 -0.59
CA LEU A 378 -16.38 18.97 0.26
C LEU A 378 -15.69 19.87 1.30
N ALA A 379 -15.87 19.58 2.59
CA ALA A 379 -15.25 20.32 3.68
C ALA A 379 -14.01 19.58 4.19
N ALA A 380 -13.11 20.33 4.86
CA ALA A 380 -11.99 19.70 5.56
C ALA A 380 -12.50 18.69 6.58
N SER A 381 -11.85 17.55 6.67
CA SER A 381 -12.09 16.61 7.77
C SER A 381 -11.58 17.25 9.05
N THR A 382 -12.50 17.74 9.86
CA THR A 382 -12.16 18.22 11.21
C THR A 382 -12.11 17.02 12.14
N VAL A 383 -10.92 16.50 12.34
CA VAL A 383 -10.69 15.53 13.41
C VAL A 383 -10.86 16.30 14.73
N VAL A 384 -11.93 16.02 15.45
CA VAL A 384 -12.11 16.60 16.77
C VAL A 384 -11.04 16.02 17.68
N SER A 385 -10.16 16.89 18.20
CA SER A 385 -9.17 16.51 19.19
C SER A 385 -9.48 17.23 20.49
N LEU A 386 -9.70 16.46 21.56
CA LEU A 386 -9.99 16.97 22.88
C LEU A 386 -8.86 16.57 23.86
N ARG A 387 -8.56 17.47 24.76
CA ARG A 387 -7.68 17.17 25.90
C ARG A 387 -8.52 16.68 27.06
N GLY A 388 -8.11 15.55 27.63
CA GLY A 388 -8.79 14.99 28.80
C GLY A 388 -8.81 15.96 29.99
N ASP A 389 -7.78 16.82 30.12
CA ASP A 389 -7.71 17.88 31.14
C ASP A 389 -8.92 18.83 31.10
N ASP A 390 -9.42 19.12 29.89
CA ASP A 390 -10.54 20.05 29.68
C ASP A 390 -11.90 19.37 29.89
N LEU A 391 -11.92 18.04 29.95
CA LEU A 391 -13.15 17.24 30.06
C LEU A 391 -13.41 16.75 31.48
N ASP A 392 -12.44 16.05 32.05
CA ASP A 392 -12.57 15.46 33.40
C ASP A 392 -11.18 15.25 34.01
N VAL A 393 -11.02 15.60 35.28
CA VAL A 393 -9.74 15.48 36.00
C VAL A 393 -9.18 14.06 36.01
N ARG A 394 -10.02 13.03 35.89
CA ARG A 394 -9.61 11.62 35.79
C ARG A 394 -9.01 11.26 34.43
N LEU A 395 -9.26 12.06 33.40
CA LEU A 395 -8.70 11.96 32.08
C LEU A 395 -7.52 12.92 31.86
N ALA A 396 -7.05 13.60 32.89
CA ALA A 396 -5.90 14.49 32.77
C ALA A 396 -4.70 13.77 32.17
N GLY A 397 -4.00 14.42 31.22
CA GLY A 397 -2.89 13.86 30.47
C GLY A 397 -3.29 12.88 29.36
N VAL A 398 -4.59 12.80 29.03
CA VAL A 398 -5.10 12.01 27.89
C VAL A 398 -5.36 12.94 26.71
N GLN A 399 -4.96 12.53 25.52
CA GLN A 399 -5.32 13.16 24.27
C GLN A 399 -6.26 12.25 23.50
N LEU A 400 -7.43 12.76 23.15
CA LEU A 400 -8.53 12.05 22.52
C LEU A 400 -8.78 12.60 21.12
N THR A 401 -9.07 11.71 20.17
CA THR A 401 -9.38 12.10 18.80
C THR A 401 -10.47 11.20 18.24
N ASP A 402 -11.16 11.65 17.21
CA ASP A 402 -12.01 10.76 16.41
C ASP A 402 -11.17 9.62 15.80
N LEU A 403 -11.87 8.51 15.51
CA LEU A 403 -11.25 7.43 14.73
C LEU A 403 -10.80 7.99 13.37
N ASP A 404 -9.54 7.78 13.05
CA ASP A 404 -9.06 8.00 11.69
C ASP A 404 -9.56 6.89 10.75
N ASP A 405 -9.41 7.11 9.45
CA ASP A 405 -9.92 6.19 8.44
C ASP A 405 -9.27 4.81 8.50
N SER A 406 -8.02 4.72 8.98
CA SER A 406 -7.31 3.45 9.16
C SER A 406 -7.84 2.62 10.33
N GLN A 407 -8.45 3.28 11.31
CA GLN A 407 -9.00 2.68 12.53
C GLN A 407 -10.47 2.30 12.39
N ARG A 408 -11.18 2.88 11.40
CA ARG A 408 -12.59 2.61 11.15
C ARG A 408 -12.80 1.16 10.73
N ARG A 409 -13.72 0.50 11.38
CA ARG A 409 -14.18 -0.87 11.07
C ARG A 409 -15.70 -0.89 11.16
N PRO A 410 -16.38 -1.75 10.39
CA PRO A 410 -17.81 -1.91 10.53
C PRO A 410 -18.20 -2.17 11.99
N GLY A 411 -19.09 -1.35 12.54
CA GLY A 411 -19.57 -1.45 13.93
C GLY A 411 -18.64 -0.90 15.02
N LEU A 412 -17.47 -0.34 14.68
CA LEU A 412 -16.60 0.34 15.64
C LEU A 412 -16.82 1.85 15.55
N THR A 413 -17.39 2.43 16.61
CA THR A 413 -17.55 3.88 16.81
C THR A 413 -16.83 4.28 18.10
N GLY A 414 -16.62 5.57 18.34
CA GLY A 414 -16.04 6.05 19.59
C GLY A 414 -14.91 7.06 19.41
N SER A 415 -14.14 7.24 20.48
CA SER A 415 -13.01 8.17 20.56
C SER A 415 -11.71 7.43 20.83
N VAL A 416 -10.67 7.75 20.05
CA VAL A 416 -9.35 7.11 20.16
C VAL A 416 -8.51 7.85 21.19
N VAL A 417 -7.88 7.10 22.07
CA VAL A 417 -6.80 7.58 22.92
C VAL A 417 -5.52 7.70 22.07
N LYS A 418 -5.24 8.91 21.57
CA LYS A 418 -4.04 9.17 20.76
C LYS A 418 -2.78 9.06 21.61
N ASN A 419 -2.83 9.63 22.80
CA ASN A 419 -1.73 9.59 23.74
C ASN A 419 -2.29 9.59 25.18
N VAL A 420 -1.54 8.99 26.11
CA VAL A 420 -1.79 9.07 27.55
C VAL A 420 -0.47 9.19 28.29
N GLU A 421 -0.35 10.18 29.13
CA GLU A 421 0.85 10.42 29.92
C GLU A 421 1.07 9.29 30.93
N ARG A 422 2.29 8.75 31.01
CA ARG A 422 2.61 7.63 31.91
C ARG A 422 2.42 7.94 33.38
N ALA A 423 2.53 9.20 33.76
CA ALA A 423 2.31 9.67 35.13
C ALA A 423 0.83 9.96 35.46
N SER A 424 -0.08 9.84 34.48
CA SER A 424 -1.50 10.18 34.64
C SER A 424 -2.27 9.08 35.41
N ARG A 425 -3.38 9.50 36.06
CA ARG A 425 -4.33 8.57 36.69
C ARG A 425 -4.94 7.61 35.67
N ALA A 426 -5.27 8.10 34.50
CA ALA A 426 -5.82 7.30 33.40
C ALA A 426 -4.86 6.17 33.00
N TYR A 427 -3.54 6.46 32.88
CA TYR A 427 -2.53 5.43 32.62
C TYR A 427 -2.43 4.40 33.74
N ALA A 428 -2.46 4.86 35.02
CA ALA A 428 -2.42 3.99 36.19
C ALA A 428 -3.66 3.08 36.27
N SER A 429 -4.84 3.57 35.83
CA SER A 429 -6.08 2.78 35.71
C SER A 429 -6.08 1.80 34.53
N GLY A 430 -5.08 1.83 33.67
CA GLY A 430 -4.92 0.86 32.58
C GLY A 430 -5.22 1.40 31.18
N LEU A 431 -5.57 2.68 30.99
CA LEU A 431 -5.76 3.29 29.67
C LEU A 431 -4.42 3.39 28.92
N ARG A 432 -4.43 3.13 27.64
CA ARG A 432 -3.24 3.12 26.79
C ARG A 432 -3.52 3.86 25.47
N GLY A 433 -2.46 4.39 24.86
CA GLY A 433 -2.52 4.90 23.50
C GLY A 433 -2.96 3.79 22.52
N GLY A 434 -3.85 4.13 21.61
CA GLY A 434 -4.48 3.19 20.69
C GLY A 434 -5.77 2.52 21.19
N ASP A 435 -6.17 2.72 22.45
CA ASP A 435 -7.49 2.30 22.91
C ASP A 435 -8.58 3.11 22.23
N VAL A 436 -9.69 2.47 21.89
CA VAL A 436 -10.90 3.15 21.42
C VAL A 436 -11.92 3.13 22.54
N ILE A 437 -12.30 4.30 23.02
CA ILE A 437 -13.39 4.45 24.00
C ILE A 437 -14.70 4.39 23.22
N VAL A 438 -15.47 3.34 23.44
CA VAL A 438 -16.75 3.09 22.75
C VAL A 438 -17.97 3.37 23.63
N GLY A 439 -17.75 3.62 24.91
CA GLY A 439 -18.86 3.93 25.83
C GLY A 439 -18.39 4.48 27.17
N ILE A 440 -19.30 5.20 27.83
CA ILE A 440 -19.15 5.76 29.18
C ILE A 440 -20.39 5.40 30.02
N ASN A 441 -20.18 4.77 31.19
CA ASN A 441 -21.24 4.43 32.13
C ASN A 441 -22.42 3.73 31.45
N GLN A 442 -22.13 2.72 30.58
CA GLN A 442 -23.11 1.95 29.81
C GLN A 442 -23.85 2.75 28.71
N ARG A 443 -23.41 3.94 28.40
CA ARG A 443 -23.89 4.70 27.25
C ARG A 443 -22.84 4.61 26.13
N ASP A 444 -23.28 4.19 24.98
CA ASP A 444 -22.40 4.15 23.81
C ASP A 444 -22.07 5.58 23.36
N ILE A 445 -20.87 5.75 22.84
CA ILE A 445 -20.41 6.99 22.21
C ILE A 445 -20.08 6.73 20.74
N GLU A 446 -20.41 7.68 19.92
CA GLU A 446 -20.22 7.56 18.48
C GLU A 446 -18.93 8.23 18.03
N ASP A 447 -18.52 9.32 18.69
CA ASP A 447 -17.33 10.10 18.36
C ASP A 447 -16.80 10.84 19.60
N THR A 448 -15.74 11.62 19.39
CA THR A 448 -15.10 12.43 20.46
C THR A 448 -16.00 13.58 20.92
N GLY A 449 -16.90 14.07 20.08
CA GLY A 449 -17.89 15.08 20.47
C GLY A 449 -18.89 14.54 21.49
N ASP A 450 -19.47 13.37 21.22
CA ASP A 450 -20.40 12.68 22.14
C ASP A 450 -19.72 12.41 23.48
N LEU A 451 -18.46 11.97 23.46
CA LEU A 451 -17.66 11.77 24.68
C LEU A 451 -17.56 13.08 25.47
N GLY A 452 -17.28 14.19 24.81
CA GLY A 452 -17.21 15.51 25.42
C GLY A 452 -18.55 15.93 26.03
N GLU A 453 -19.65 15.75 25.30
CA GLU A 453 -21.01 16.07 25.80
C GLU A 453 -21.39 15.25 27.05
N LEU A 454 -21.11 13.94 27.03
CA LEU A 454 -21.41 13.08 28.18
C LEU A 454 -20.60 13.47 29.44
N LEU A 455 -19.36 13.86 29.28
CA LEU A 455 -18.48 14.27 30.38
C LEU A 455 -18.83 15.65 30.95
N GLN A 456 -19.50 16.53 30.20
CA GLN A 456 -20.01 17.80 30.73
C GLN A 456 -21.00 17.60 31.92
N SER A 457 -21.68 16.44 31.95
CA SER A 457 -22.55 16.11 33.06
C SER A 457 -21.83 15.80 34.39
N LYS A 458 -20.47 15.75 34.38
CA LYS A 458 -19.59 15.45 35.52
C LYS A 458 -20.04 14.22 36.31
N PRO A 459 -20.07 13.03 35.69
CA PRO A 459 -20.58 11.83 36.33
C PRO A 459 -19.75 11.49 37.58
N ARG A 460 -20.44 11.07 38.68
CA ARG A 460 -19.76 10.69 39.93
C ARG A 460 -18.77 9.54 39.76
N GLN A 461 -19.11 8.58 38.93
CA GLN A 461 -18.25 7.47 38.55
C GLN A 461 -17.97 7.55 37.05
N LEU A 462 -16.77 7.22 36.64
CA LEU A 462 -16.38 7.19 35.23
C LEU A 462 -15.88 5.79 34.87
N MET A 463 -16.79 4.98 34.35
CA MET A 463 -16.48 3.67 33.78
C MET A 463 -16.41 3.78 32.25
N LEU A 464 -15.26 3.54 31.70
CA LEU A 464 -15.04 3.52 30.24
C LEU A 464 -15.21 2.09 29.72
N THR A 465 -15.94 1.94 28.62
CA THR A 465 -15.90 0.74 27.78
C THR A 465 -14.87 1.02 26.66
N ILE A 466 -13.80 0.22 26.61
CA ILE A 466 -12.74 0.40 25.63
C ILE A 466 -12.56 -0.83 24.78
N VAL A 467 -12.17 -0.63 23.51
CA VAL A 467 -11.73 -1.65 22.58
C VAL A 467 -10.24 -1.53 22.40
N ARG A 468 -9.50 -2.63 22.67
CA ARG A 468 -8.05 -2.75 22.45
C ARG A 468 -7.79 -3.98 21.59
N GLY A 469 -7.40 -3.77 20.33
CA GLY A 469 -7.29 -4.85 19.35
C GLY A 469 -8.65 -5.48 19.04
N GLN A 470 -8.83 -6.72 19.47
CA GLN A 470 -10.11 -7.46 19.32
C GLN A 470 -10.87 -7.64 20.65
N SER A 471 -10.36 -7.09 21.74
CA SER A 471 -10.91 -7.31 23.07
C SER A 471 -11.60 -6.05 23.60
N VAL A 472 -12.70 -6.25 24.31
CA VAL A 472 -13.45 -5.19 25.02
C VAL A 472 -13.10 -5.24 26.50
N PHE A 473 -12.82 -4.07 27.08
CA PHE A 473 -12.50 -3.92 28.51
C PHE A 473 -13.36 -2.85 29.16
N TYR A 474 -13.60 -3.00 30.45
CA TYR A 474 -14.17 -1.98 31.28
C TYR A 474 -13.09 -1.40 32.20
N LEU A 475 -12.91 -0.08 32.17
CA LEU A 475 -11.97 0.62 33.02
C LEU A 475 -12.71 1.59 33.92
N LEU A 476 -12.55 1.43 35.24
CA LEU A 476 -13.07 2.41 36.21
C LEU A 476 -11.95 3.43 36.50
N LEU A 477 -12.20 4.68 36.13
CA LEU A 477 -11.33 5.79 36.46
C LEU A 477 -11.76 6.41 37.80
N GLN A 478 -10.81 6.51 38.74
CA GLN A 478 -10.98 7.03 40.08
C GLN A 478 -10.34 8.41 40.27
#